data_43062ef88debdc72d4b63742d8daa749
#
_entry.id   43062ef88debdc72d4b63742d8daa749
#
_cell.length_a   1.000
_cell.length_b   1.000
_cell.length_c   1.000
_cell.angle_alpha   90.00
_cell.angle_beta   90.00
_cell.angle_gamma   90.00
#
_symmetry.space_group_name_H-M   'P 1'
#
loop_
_entity.id
_entity.type
_entity.pdbx_description
1 polymer ?
#
loop_
_entity_poly.entity_id
_entity_poly.type
_entity_poly.pdbx_seq_one_letter_code
_entity_poly.pdbx_strand_id
1 'polypeptide(L)'
;MTAPVAPGRGLAAAVRGLLAEASDVHRSHPVAAARVRALQDRLDEPLRVALAGRVKAGKSTLLNALVGERIAPTDAGECTRVVTWYRQGPVPRVELHALDGSRRPLPVRRLRGELRLELAEAAAEQVERLVVDWPTAGLAAATLIDTPGISSLSVEASARTQAFLDAGDQLSGADAVVFLTRQFQPADLAFLAAVQRACGGLPTTTLSVLSRADDAGGGQLDALLTAEALARRTAELPAVRALCSTVLPVAGLMALGGRTLRHADFVAFRTLAQADRAAVESMLLTADRFRRPEAPVDLPAEVRAGLAERFGLFGVRMAVALLRTGVTDAPTLAEELVARSGLAELQRLVAVQFTARGDQLKATTALRLLERLLREQPVPGDAVLWRGLDRVRSSSLELPELELLSRTRAPDGPFPADTRDEAERLLGATDPSPAARLGLPPDASAEQLRAAADRAVRRWQERAADPGSAVGSPPAP
;
A
#
# COMPACT_ATOMS: atom_id res chain seq x y z
N MET A 1 -34.80 -16.25 -14.96
CA MET A 1 -33.42 -16.75 -14.77
C MET A 1 -32.48 -15.67 -15.24
N THR A 2 -32.10 -14.75 -14.35
CA THR A 2 -31.13 -13.68 -14.60
C THR A 2 -29.73 -14.30 -14.44
N ALA A 3 -28.90 -14.17 -15.47
CA ALA A 3 -27.51 -14.62 -15.44
C ALA A 3 -26.77 -13.99 -14.24
N PRO A 4 -25.88 -14.72 -13.55
CA PRO A 4 -25.11 -14.16 -12.45
C PRO A 4 -24.19 -13.06 -13.01
N VAL A 5 -24.39 -11.83 -12.53
CA VAL A 5 -23.51 -10.69 -12.81
C VAL A 5 -22.13 -11.03 -12.22
N ALA A 6 -21.09 -10.94 -13.01
CA ALA A 6 -19.71 -11.17 -12.56
C ALA A 6 -19.40 -10.21 -11.38
N PRO A 7 -18.79 -10.72 -10.29
CA PRO A 7 -18.48 -9.90 -9.12
C PRO A 7 -17.58 -8.74 -9.52
N GLY A 8 -17.90 -7.52 -9.06
CA GLY A 8 -17.17 -6.28 -9.29
C GLY A 8 -17.70 -5.38 -10.39
N ARG A 9 -18.39 -5.90 -11.42
CA ARG A 9 -19.01 -5.05 -12.46
C ARG A 9 -20.32 -4.40 -12.02
N GLY A 10 -21.02 -4.99 -11.05
CA GLY A 10 -22.31 -4.51 -10.56
C GLY A 10 -22.20 -3.19 -9.80
N LEU A 11 -21.36 -3.10 -8.78
CA LEU A 11 -21.22 -1.92 -7.92
C LEU A 11 -20.69 -0.71 -8.71
N ALA A 12 -19.61 -0.86 -9.46
CA ALA A 12 -19.04 0.24 -10.25
C ALA A 12 -20.03 0.80 -11.29
N ALA A 13 -20.80 -0.07 -11.95
CA ALA A 13 -21.83 0.36 -12.90
C ALA A 13 -22.97 1.11 -12.21
N ALA A 14 -23.44 0.62 -11.05
CA ALA A 14 -24.47 1.28 -10.26
C ALA A 14 -24.02 2.68 -9.76
N VAL A 15 -22.76 2.78 -9.33
CA VAL A 15 -22.18 4.07 -8.91
C VAL A 15 -22.03 5.04 -10.07
N ARG A 16 -21.61 4.58 -11.27
CA ARG A 16 -21.58 5.43 -12.47
C ARG A 16 -22.96 5.98 -12.79
N GLY A 17 -24.00 5.16 -12.73
CA GLY A 17 -25.39 5.60 -12.92
C GLY A 17 -25.80 6.67 -11.91
N LEU A 18 -25.51 6.45 -10.63
CA LEU A 18 -25.82 7.42 -9.57
C LEU A 18 -25.06 8.75 -9.75
N LEU A 19 -23.79 8.71 -10.17
CA LEU A 19 -23.01 9.91 -10.45
C LEU A 19 -23.51 10.66 -11.69
N ALA A 20 -24.07 9.97 -12.68
CA ALA A 20 -24.75 10.61 -13.81
C ALA A 20 -26.01 11.34 -13.33
N GLU A 21 -26.86 10.72 -12.50
CA GLU A 21 -28.00 11.39 -11.86
C GLU A 21 -27.55 12.60 -11.02
N ALA A 22 -26.46 12.45 -10.26
CA ALA A 22 -25.89 13.55 -9.47
C ALA A 22 -25.40 14.71 -10.35
N SER A 23 -24.82 14.43 -11.52
CA SER A 23 -24.42 15.47 -12.48
C SER A 23 -25.60 16.28 -13.00
N ASP A 24 -26.75 15.63 -13.22
CA ASP A 24 -27.97 16.29 -13.65
C ASP A 24 -28.56 17.18 -12.54
N VAL A 25 -28.64 16.67 -11.32
CA VAL A 25 -29.15 17.41 -10.14
C VAL A 25 -28.32 18.66 -9.86
N HIS A 26 -26.98 18.53 -9.95
CA HIS A 26 -26.06 19.62 -9.61
C HIS A 26 -25.71 20.54 -10.81
N ARG A 27 -26.33 20.37 -11.96
CA ARG A 27 -26.00 21.10 -13.21
C ARG A 27 -25.97 22.63 -13.03
N SER A 28 -26.86 23.17 -12.22
CA SER A 28 -26.98 24.61 -11.95
C SER A 28 -26.05 25.10 -10.81
N HIS A 29 -25.27 24.20 -10.18
CA HIS A 29 -24.39 24.50 -9.05
C HIS A 29 -22.93 24.22 -9.42
N PRO A 30 -22.20 25.21 -9.98
CA PRO A 30 -20.91 24.95 -10.66
C PRO A 30 -19.87 24.27 -9.79
N VAL A 31 -19.81 24.61 -8.49
CA VAL A 31 -18.85 24.00 -7.55
C VAL A 31 -19.19 22.52 -7.31
N ALA A 32 -20.45 22.21 -6.99
CA ALA A 32 -20.90 20.84 -6.79
C ALA A 32 -20.81 20.01 -8.09
N ALA A 33 -21.18 20.59 -9.24
CA ALA A 33 -21.05 19.95 -10.54
C ALA A 33 -19.60 19.62 -10.90
N ALA A 34 -18.64 20.48 -10.56
CA ALA A 34 -17.21 20.20 -10.74
C ALA A 34 -16.76 19.04 -9.87
N ARG A 35 -17.22 18.97 -8.60
CA ARG A 35 -16.93 17.85 -7.69
C ARG A 35 -17.51 16.53 -8.21
N VAL A 36 -18.76 16.52 -8.69
CA VAL A 36 -19.39 15.32 -9.27
C VAL A 36 -18.64 14.84 -10.51
N ARG A 37 -18.25 15.73 -11.42
CA ARG A 37 -17.42 15.37 -12.59
C ARG A 37 -16.11 14.73 -12.18
N ALA A 38 -15.43 15.31 -11.22
CA ALA A 38 -14.18 14.76 -10.73
C ALA A 38 -14.39 13.38 -10.04
N LEU A 39 -15.55 13.06 -9.44
CA LEU A 39 -15.89 11.71 -8.98
C LEU A 39 -16.11 10.74 -10.15
N GLN A 40 -16.70 11.19 -11.25
CA GLN A 40 -16.86 10.39 -12.48
C GLN A 40 -15.49 10.06 -13.08
N ASP A 41 -14.64 11.08 -13.30
CA ASP A 41 -13.28 10.92 -13.81
C ASP A 41 -12.48 9.95 -12.94
N ARG A 42 -12.67 10.03 -11.61
CA ARG A 42 -12.01 9.18 -10.62
C ARG A 42 -12.26 7.69 -10.81
N LEU A 43 -13.44 7.29 -11.28
CA LEU A 43 -13.75 5.88 -11.55
C LEU A 43 -12.94 5.30 -12.71
N ASP A 44 -12.50 6.14 -13.64
CA ASP A 44 -11.71 5.73 -14.81
C ASP A 44 -10.20 5.86 -14.62
N GLU A 45 -9.77 6.58 -13.58
CA GLU A 45 -8.37 6.67 -13.21
C GLU A 45 -7.82 5.38 -12.62
N PRO A 46 -6.48 5.17 -12.64
CA PRO A 46 -5.83 4.12 -11.87
C PRO A 46 -6.13 4.20 -10.38
N LEU A 47 -6.08 3.05 -9.69
CA LEU A 47 -6.22 2.98 -8.25
C LEU A 47 -5.18 3.88 -7.56
N ARG A 48 -5.55 4.54 -6.48
CA ARG A 48 -4.66 5.41 -5.70
C ARG A 48 -4.23 4.69 -4.42
N VAL A 49 -2.94 4.39 -4.31
CA VAL A 49 -2.35 3.71 -3.15
C VAL A 49 -1.43 4.67 -2.42
N ALA A 50 -1.78 5.04 -1.21
CA ALA A 50 -0.94 5.91 -0.38
C ALA A 50 0.08 5.10 0.43
N LEU A 51 1.33 5.58 0.45
CA LEU A 51 2.34 5.12 1.39
C LEU A 51 2.34 6.05 2.60
N ALA A 52 1.97 5.53 3.75
CA ALA A 52 1.88 6.28 5.00
C ALA A 52 2.80 5.68 6.07
N GLY A 53 3.15 6.46 7.06
CA GLY A 53 3.99 6.00 8.17
C GLY A 53 4.88 7.09 8.72
N ARG A 54 5.61 6.77 9.79
CA ARG A 54 6.45 7.75 10.52
C ARG A 54 7.58 8.29 9.66
N VAL A 55 8.11 9.45 10.06
CA VAL A 55 9.36 10.00 9.48
C VAL A 55 10.46 8.94 9.57
N LYS A 56 11.23 8.78 8.51
CA LYS A 56 12.31 7.76 8.38
C LYS A 56 11.83 6.30 8.46
N ALA A 57 10.55 6.03 8.24
CA ALA A 57 10.04 4.67 8.12
C ALA A 57 10.45 3.98 6.81
N GLY A 58 11.00 4.70 5.83
CA GLY A 58 11.45 4.12 4.56
C GLY A 58 10.41 4.18 3.43
N LYS A 59 9.40 5.08 3.52
CA LYS A 59 8.34 5.23 2.50
C LYS A 59 8.90 5.47 1.09
N SER A 60 9.72 6.50 0.90
CA SER A 60 10.31 6.82 -0.40
C SER A 60 11.25 5.72 -0.91
N THR A 61 11.96 5.03 -0.01
CA THR A 61 12.78 3.86 -0.37
C THR A 61 11.91 2.71 -0.88
N LEU A 62 10.79 2.41 -0.19
CA LEU A 62 9.85 1.39 -0.62
C LEU A 62 9.16 1.77 -1.94
N LEU A 63 8.76 3.03 -2.10
CA LEU A 63 8.21 3.54 -3.35
C LEU A 63 9.18 3.32 -4.50
N ASN A 64 10.44 3.72 -4.34
CA ASN A 64 11.48 3.50 -5.34
C ASN A 64 11.69 2.01 -5.65
N ALA A 65 11.61 1.14 -4.65
CA ALA A 65 11.69 -0.31 -4.83
C ALA A 65 10.49 -0.87 -5.61
N LEU A 66 9.26 -0.42 -5.31
CA LEU A 66 8.04 -0.80 -6.03
C LEU A 66 8.09 -0.36 -7.50
N VAL A 67 8.54 0.86 -7.74
CA VAL A 67 8.68 1.45 -9.08
C VAL A 67 9.85 0.81 -9.86
N GLY A 68 10.93 0.43 -9.17
CA GLY A 68 12.16 -0.10 -9.75
C GLY A 68 13.16 0.99 -10.18
N GLU A 69 12.89 2.25 -9.85
CA GLU A 69 13.74 3.40 -10.17
C GLU A 69 13.78 4.40 -8.99
N ARG A 70 14.83 5.20 -8.91
CA ARG A 70 14.97 6.24 -7.87
C ARG A 70 14.31 7.54 -8.30
N ILE A 71 12.99 7.61 -8.18
CA ILE A 71 12.17 8.76 -8.53
C ILE A 71 11.61 9.53 -7.32
N ALA A 72 11.55 8.89 -6.15
CA ALA A 72 11.16 9.56 -4.91
C ALA A 72 12.42 9.96 -4.12
N PRO A 73 12.53 11.22 -3.68
CA PRO A 73 13.65 11.69 -2.85
C PRO A 73 13.72 10.90 -1.54
N THR A 74 14.90 10.41 -1.19
CA THR A 74 15.11 9.65 0.07
C THR A 74 15.73 10.51 1.18
N ASP A 75 16.28 11.66 0.83
CA ASP A 75 16.83 12.62 1.77
C ASP A 75 15.75 13.47 2.44
N ALA A 76 16.02 13.96 3.64
CA ALA A 76 15.09 14.79 4.43
C ALA A 76 15.02 16.24 3.91
N GLY A 77 14.84 16.43 2.60
CA GLY A 77 14.66 17.74 1.98
C GLY A 77 13.23 18.29 2.13
N GLU A 78 13.01 19.53 1.68
CA GLU A 78 11.69 20.19 1.70
C GLU A 78 10.60 19.40 0.97
N CYS A 79 10.94 18.66 -0.08
CA CYS A 79 10.02 17.87 -0.88
C CYS A 79 9.39 16.71 -0.09
N THR A 80 10.02 16.22 0.99
CA THR A 80 9.42 15.19 1.87
C THR A 80 8.31 15.73 2.77
N ARG A 81 8.07 17.04 2.75
CA ARG A 81 6.99 17.72 3.47
C ARG A 81 5.74 17.91 2.63
N VAL A 82 5.81 17.61 1.32
CA VAL A 82 4.71 17.79 0.37
C VAL A 82 4.23 16.43 -0.11
N VAL A 83 2.90 16.26 -0.21
CA VAL A 83 2.31 15.06 -0.81
C VAL A 83 2.72 14.96 -2.27
N THR A 84 3.29 13.83 -2.69
CA THR A 84 3.74 13.62 -4.06
C THR A 84 3.05 12.41 -4.69
N TRP A 85 2.45 12.61 -5.84
CA TRP A 85 1.79 11.58 -6.62
C TRP A 85 2.69 11.11 -7.75
N TYR A 86 2.89 9.80 -7.84
CA TYR A 86 3.66 9.15 -8.88
C TYR A 86 2.70 8.33 -9.74
N ARG A 87 2.56 8.68 -11.00
CA ARG A 87 1.66 8.00 -11.94
C ARG A 87 2.37 7.67 -13.25
N GLN A 88 1.88 6.67 -13.96
CA GLN A 88 2.41 6.37 -15.28
C GLN A 88 2.11 7.52 -16.25
N GLY A 89 3.11 7.93 -16.99
CA GLY A 89 3.00 8.91 -18.06
C GLY A 89 3.93 8.57 -19.23
N PRO A 90 3.66 9.08 -20.43
CA PRO A 90 4.45 8.75 -21.62
C PRO A 90 5.86 9.35 -21.58
N VAL A 91 6.04 10.45 -20.84
CA VAL A 91 7.33 11.15 -20.69
C VAL A 91 7.49 11.64 -19.26
N PRO A 92 8.74 11.76 -18.76
CA PRO A 92 9.00 12.36 -17.44
C PRO A 92 8.50 13.79 -17.37
N ARG A 93 7.60 14.06 -16.42
CA ARG A 93 7.05 15.40 -16.16
C ARG A 93 6.82 15.57 -14.67
N VAL A 94 7.08 16.75 -14.16
CA VAL A 94 6.75 17.15 -12.79
C VAL A 94 5.87 18.40 -12.85
N GLU A 95 4.75 18.37 -12.14
CA GLU A 95 3.81 19.48 -12.06
C GLU A 95 3.53 19.80 -10.58
N LEU A 96 3.62 21.07 -10.22
CA LEU A 96 3.25 21.59 -8.91
C LEU A 96 1.79 22.05 -8.97
N HIS A 97 0.98 21.56 -8.04
CA HIS A 97 -0.37 22.02 -7.78
C HIS A 97 -0.37 22.84 -6.50
N ALA A 98 -0.75 24.10 -6.57
CA ALA A 98 -0.81 25.01 -5.43
C ALA A 98 -2.20 25.03 -4.79
N LEU A 99 -2.27 25.48 -3.54
CA LEU A 99 -3.52 25.58 -2.78
C LEU A 99 -4.54 26.55 -3.38
N ASP A 100 -4.08 27.53 -4.17
CA ASP A 100 -4.93 28.47 -4.90
C ASP A 100 -5.53 27.87 -6.19
N GLY A 101 -5.25 26.59 -6.47
CA GLY A 101 -5.69 25.88 -7.66
C GLY A 101 -4.81 26.09 -8.89
N SER A 102 -3.77 26.92 -8.82
CA SER A 102 -2.81 27.11 -9.92
C SER A 102 -1.95 25.87 -10.13
N ARG A 103 -1.52 25.65 -11.39
CA ARG A 103 -0.64 24.54 -11.77
C ARG A 103 0.54 25.06 -12.55
N ARG A 104 1.73 24.59 -12.21
CA ARG A 104 2.93 24.97 -12.94
C ARG A 104 3.86 23.79 -13.14
N PRO A 105 4.48 23.65 -14.33
CA PRO A 105 5.49 22.63 -14.57
C PRO A 105 6.76 22.97 -13.78
N LEU A 106 7.44 21.93 -13.26
CA LEU A 106 8.75 22.01 -12.65
C LEU A 106 9.78 21.31 -13.54
N PRO A 107 11.06 21.78 -13.52
CA PRO A 107 12.11 21.13 -14.29
C PRO A 107 12.39 19.72 -13.76
N VAL A 108 12.48 18.74 -14.66
CA VAL A 108 12.91 17.38 -14.34
C VAL A 108 14.44 17.37 -14.32
N ARG A 109 15.03 17.25 -13.14
CA ARG A 109 16.49 17.16 -12.96
C ARG A 109 16.86 15.82 -12.36
N ARG A 110 17.91 15.20 -12.90
CA ARG A 110 18.51 13.99 -12.33
C ARG A 110 19.94 14.28 -11.86
N LEU A 111 20.22 13.89 -10.62
CA LEU A 111 21.55 13.94 -10.06
C LEU A 111 21.96 12.52 -9.62
N ARG A 112 23.06 12.00 -10.15
CA ARG A 112 23.55 10.63 -9.87
C ARG A 112 22.49 9.53 -10.08
N GLY A 113 21.57 9.75 -11.03
CA GLY A 113 20.50 8.79 -11.35
C GLY A 113 19.24 8.91 -10.49
N GLU A 114 19.16 9.85 -9.57
CA GLU A 114 18.02 10.15 -8.72
C GLU A 114 17.28 11.39 -9.23
N LEU A 115 15.95 11.36 -9.19
CA LEU A 115 15.13 12.53 -9.48
C LEU A 115 15.30 13.54 -8.33
N ARG A 116 15.63 14.78 -8.69
CA ARG A 116 15.64 15.92 -7.77
C ARG A 116 14.40 16.76 -7.99
N LEU A 117 13.60 16.87 -6.96
CA LEU A 117 12.42 17.71 -6.92
C LEU A 117 12.80 19.00 -6.17
N GLU A 118 12.72 20.12 -6.87
CA GLU A 118 12.98 21.44 -6.29
C GLU A 118 11.67 22.25 -6.36
N LEU A 119 11.19 22.75 -5.24
CA LEU A 119 9.95 23.54 -5.17
C LEU A 119 10.11 24.94 -5.77
N ALA A 120 11.31 25.26 -6.24
CA ALA A 120 11.69 26.60 -6.72
C ALA A 120 11.45 27.66 -5.61
N GLU A 121 10.76 28.75 -5.93
CA GLU A 121 10.46 29.83 -4.98
C GLU A 121 9.17 29.57 -4.15
N ALA A 122 8.48 28.41 -4.34
CA ALA A 122 7.26 28.13 -3.60
C ALA A 122 7.59 27.60 -2.21
N ALA A 123 7.06 28.25 -1.19
CA ALA A 123 7.06 27.70 0.15
C ALA A 123 6.23 26.39 0.18
N ALA A 124 6.73 25.36 0.85
CA ALA A 124 6.05 24.08 0.94
C ALA A 124 4.61 24.20 1.47
N GLU A 125 4.33 25.26 2.25
CA GLU A 125 3.03 25.62 2.82
C GLU A 125 1.98 25.98 1.76
N GLN A 126 2.40 26.49 0.62
CA GLN A 126 1.53 26.91 -0.49
C GLN A 126 1.28 25.79 -1.52
N VAL A 127 2.00 24.68 -1.38
CA VAL A 127 1.89 23.55 -2.28
C VAL A 127 0.87 22.56 -1.75
N GLU A 128 -0.14 22.26 -2.55
CA GLU A 128 -1.10 21.21 -2.27
C GLU A 128 -0.47 19.83 -2.49
N ARG A 129 0.11 19.61 -3.67
CA ARG A 129 0.79 18.38 -4.05
C ARG A 129 1.73 18.57 -5.23
N LEU A 130 2.62 17.62 -5.39
CA LEU A 130 3.38 17.41 -6.61
C LEU A 130 2.80 16.24 -7.39
N VAL A 131 2.81 16.31 -8.71
CA VAL A 131 2.44 15.23 -9.61
C VAL A 131 3.64 14.89 -10.49
N VAL A 132 4.11 13.65 -10.39
CA VAL A 132 5.24 13.12 -11.15
C VAL A 132 4.71 12.10 -12.14
N ASP A 133 4.70 12.44 -13.43
CA ASP A 133 4.44 11.49 -14.50
C ASP A 133 5.76 10.81 -14.89
N TRP A 134 5.74 9.47 -14.93
CA TRP A 134 6.95 8.70 -15.17
C TRP A 134 6.70 7.48 -16.07
N PRO A 135 7.52 7.25 -17.13
CA PRO A 135 7.31 6.16 -18.08
C PRO A 135 7.87 4.82 -17.54
N THR A 136 7.23 4.26 -16.53
CA THR A 136 7.63 2.98 -15.94
C THR A 136 6.44 2.05 -15.74
N ALA A 137 6.64 0.76 -16.03
CA ALA A 137 5.62 -0.27 -15.82
C ALA A 137 5.22 -0.43 -14.34
N GLY A 138 6.10 -0.09 -13.41
CA GLY A 138 5.82 -0.15 -11.96
C GLY A 138 4.67 0.76 -11.50
N LEU A 139 4.28 1.75 -12.31
CA LEU A 139 3.17 2.67 -12.05
C LEU A 139 1.92 2.37 -12.90
N ALA A 140 1.93 1.31 -13.72
CA ALA A 140 0.82 1.03 -14.64
C ALA A 140 -0.49 0.67 -13.92
N ALA A 141 -0.40 -0.05 -12.80
CA ALA A 141 -1.55 -0.57 -12.08
C ALA A 141 -2.15 0.42 -11.07
N ALA A 142 -1.34 1.37 -10.57
CA ALA A 142 -1.78 2.30 -9.54
C ALA A 142 -0.97 3.61 -9.56
N THR A 143 -1.62 4.70 -9.17
CA THR A 143 -0.96 5.92 -8.75
C THR A 143 -0.44 5.73 -7.33
N LEU A 144 0.86 5.83 -7.12
CA LEU A 144 1.46 5.78 -5.78
C LEU A 144 1.54 7.19 -5.20
N ILE A 145 1.14 7.34 -3.93
CA ILE A 145 1.12 8.62 -3.24
C ILE A 145 2.11 8.54 -2.07
N ASP A 146 3.20 9.30 -2.14
CA ASP A 146 4.11 9.46 -1.00
C ASP A 146 3.58 10.58 -0.10
N THR A 147 3.23 10.22 1.14
CA THR A 147 2.71 11.19 2.12
C THR A 147 3.84 11.70 3.02
N PRO A 148 3.75 12.94 3.51
CA PRO A 148 4.66 13.43 4.54
C PRO A 148 4.72 12.47 5.73
N GLY A 149 5.92 12.27 6.28
CA GLY A 149 6.07 11.39 7.44
C GLY A 149 5.37 11.96 8.67
N ILE A 150 4.62 11.12 9.39
CA ILE A 150 4.04 11.48 10.68
C ILE A 150 5.21 11.67 11.65
N SER A 151 5.40 12.88 12.14
CA SER A 151 6.40 13.16 13.17
C SER A 151 5.70 13.41 14.51
N SER A 152 6.23 12.80 15.56
CA SER A 152 5.83 13.12 16.93
C SER A 152 6.25 14.54 17.35
N LEU A 153 6.99 15.26 16.50
CA LEU A 153 7.64 16.52 16.83
C LEU A 153 7.10 17.73 16.03
N SER A 154 6.30 17.53 14.98
CA SER A 154 5.62 18.64 14.30
C SER A 154 4.14 18.35 14.13
N VAL A 155 3.33 19.06 14.88
CA VAL A 155 1.86 19.04 14.82
C VAL A 155 1.38 19.33 13.38
N GLU A 156 2.10 20.19 12.66
CA GLU A 156 1.76 20.62 11.30
C GLU A 156 1.91 19.52 10.24
N ALA A 157 3.00 18.73 10.26
CA ALA A 157 3.18 17.64 9.29
C ALA A 157 2.22 16.49 9.56
N SER A 158 1.92 16.21 10.84
CA SER A 158 0.90 15.24 11.23
C SER A 158 -0.49 15.71 10.83
N ALA A 159 -0.79 17.00 11.03
CA ALA A 159 -2.04 17.62 10.62
C ALA A 159 -2.24 17.58 9.10
N ARG A 160 -1.18 17.76 8.29
CA ARG A 160 -1.27 17.66 6.82
C ARG A 160 -1.49 16.23 6.33
N THR A 161 -0.81 15.24 6.93
CA THR A 161 -1.07 13.84 6.61
C THR A 161 -2.48 13.46 7.05
N GLN A 162 -2.92 13.92 8.19
CA GLN A 162 -4.30 13.75 8.66
C GLN A 162 -5.27 14.50 7.74
N ALA A 163 -4.98 15.75 7.38
CA ALA A 163 -5.77 16.53 6.44
C ALA A 163 -5.81 15.89 5.04
N PHE A 164 -4.72 15.29 4.56
CA PHE A 164 -4.73 14.52 3.31
C PHE A 164 -5.65 13.30 3.40
N LEU A 165 -5.67 12.63 4.53
CA LEU A 165 -6.52 11.46 4.77
C LEU A 165 -7.96 11.86 5.09
N ASP A 166 -8.14 12.98 5.80
CA ASP A 166 -9.44 13.55 6.18
C ASP A 166 -10.02 14.48 5.10
N ALA A 167 -9.14 15.00 4.22
CA ALA A 167 -9.52 15.98 3.20
C ALA A 167 -10.44 15.38 2.16
N GLY A 168 -11.68 15.30 2.53
CA GLY A 168 -12.74 15.16 1.60
C GLY A 168 -12.95 16.37 0.72
N ASP A 169 -12.17 17.42 0.82
CA ASP A 169 -12.31 18.60 -0.02
C ASP A 169 -11.63 18.47 -1.36
N GLN A 170 -10.69 17.55 -1.46
CA GLN A 170 -10.10 17.29 -2.75
C GLN A 170 -10.22 15.80 -2.98
N LEU A 171 -10.79 15.43 -4.10
CA LEU A 171 -10.90 14.11 -4.69
C LEU A 171 -9.58 13.33 -4.74
N SER A 172 -8.69 13.69 -3.86
CA SER A 172 -7.34 13.20 -3.63
C SER A 172 -7.25 12.02 -2.67
N GLY A 173 -8.37 11.57 -2.11
CA GLY A 173 -8.40 10.45 -1.18
C GLY A 173 -7.78 9.19 -1.79
N ALA A 174 -6.93 8.52 -1.02
CA ALA A 174 -6.43 7.21 -1.38
C ALA A 174 -7.57 6.17 -1.32
N ASP A 175 -7.52 5.18 -2.22
CA ASP A 175 -8.43 4.03 -2.19
C ASP A 175 -7.90 2.93 -1.29
N ALA A 176 -6.58 2.88 -1.14
CA ALA A 176 -5.88 1.92 -0.31
C ALA A 176 -4.61 2.53 0.28
N VAL A 177 -4.12 1.94 1.36
CA VAL A 177 -2.94 2.42 2.08
C VAL A 177 -1.96 1.29 2.35
N VAL A 178 -0.70 1.54 2.12
CA VAL A 178 0.43 0.76 2.62
C VAL A 178 1.05 1.54 3.78
N PHE A 179 0.86 1.06 4.99
CA PHE A 179 1.37 1.69 6.19
C PHE A 179 2.70 1.10 6.61
N LEU A 180 3.72 1.94 6.77
CA LEU A 180 5.06 1.54 7.15
C LEU A 180 5.37 1.90 8.60
N THR A 181 5.78 0.91 9.39
CA THR A 181 6.34 1.12 10.72
C THR A 181 7.49 0.14 10.97
N ARG A 182 8.41 0.48 11.86
CA ARG A 182 9.44 -0.46 12.33
C ARG A 182 8.89 -1.37 13.43
N GLN A 183 7.99 -0.85 14.24
CA GLN A 183 7.35 -1.51 15.34
C GLN A 183 6.04 -0.80 15.62
N PHE A 184 4.96 -1.54 15.83
CA PHE A 184 3.67 -0.97 16.18
C PHE A 184 3.70 -0.35 17.57
N GLN A 185 3.34 0.92 17.64
CA GLN A 185 3.17 1.68 18.86
C GLN A 185 1.72 2.16 18.98
N PRO A 186 1.22 2.55 20.16
CA PRO A 186 -0.15 3.06 20.31
C PRO A 186 -0.49 4.20 19.35
N ALA A 187 0.46 5.11 19.08
CA ALA A 187 0.29 6.20 18.11
C ALA A 187 0.11 5.69 16.67
N ASP A 188 0.77 4.59 16.30
CA ASP A 188 0.61 3.97 14.97
C ASP A 188 -0.78 3.36 14.81
N LEU A 189 -1.31 2.72 15.87
CA LEU A 189 -2.67 2.17 15.89
C LEU A 189 -3.72 3.29 15.79
N ALA A 190 -3.54 4.38 16.53
CA ALA A 190 -4.44 5.54 16.46
C ALA A 190 -4.46 6.16 15.06
N PHE A 191 -3.29 6.26 14.42
CA PHE A 191 -3.17 6.74 13.04
C PHE A 191 -3.82 5.77 12.04
N LEU A 192 -3.57 4.48 12.15
CA LEU A 192 -4.22 3.47 11.29
C LEU A 192 -5.75 3.51 11.44
N ALA A 193 -6.27 3.70 12.65
CA ALA A 193 -7.70 3.85 12.88
C ALA A 193 -8.25 5.11 12.18
N ALA A 194 -7.51 6.22 12.18
CA ALA A 194 -7.88 7.42 11.45
C ALA A 194 -7.86 7.19 9.92
N VAL A 195 -6.81 6.56 9.40
CA VAL A 195 -6.70 6.16 7.98
C VAL A 195 -7.86 5.26 7.58
N GLN A 196 -8.15 4.24 8.36
CA GLN A 196 -9.25 3.32 8.10
C GLN A 196 -10.58 4.05 7.99
N ARG A 197 -10.90 4.95 8.94
CA ARG A 197 -12.11 5.79 8.86
C ARG A 197 -12.13 6.64 7.59
N ALA A 198 -11.00 7.25 7.23
CA ALA A 198 -10.87 8.06 6.03
C ALA A 198 -11.05 7.27 4.73
N CYS A 199 -10.62 6.00 4.69
CA CYS A 199 -10.76 5.10 3.54
C CYS A 199 -12.02 4.23 3.57
N GLY A 200 -13.03 4.57 4.37
CA GLY A 200 -14.32 3.87 4.39
C GLY A 200 -14.47 2.81 5.48
N GLY A 201 -13.57 2.78 6.46
CA GLY A 201 -13.71 1.91 7.65
C GLY A 201 -13.34 0.43 7.44
N LEU A 202 -12.72 0.06 6.31
CA LEU A 202 -12.48 -1.32 5.94
C LEU A 202 -11.00 -1.73 6.17
N PRO A 203 -10.71 -2.77 6.98
CA PRO A 203 -9.35 -3.29 7.15
C PRO A 203 -8.70 -3.74 5.85
N THR A 204 -9.51 -4.14 4.86
CA THR A 204 -9.06 -4.60 3.55
C THR A 204 -8.46 -3.51 2.68
N THR A 205 -8.63 -2.24 3.03
CA THR A 205 -8.01 -1.11 2.35
C THR A 205 -6.60 -0.79 2.84
N THR A 206 -6.10 -1.51 3.84
CA THR A 206 -4.81 -1.23 4.48
C THR A 206 -3.94 -2.48 4.54
N LEU A 207 -2.72 -2.39 4.01
CA LEU A 207 -1.62 -3.32 4.22
C LEU A 207 -0.60 -2.67 5.17
N SER A 208 -0.07 -3.41 6.13
CA SER A 208 0.99 -2.90 6.99
C SER A 208 2.33 -3.56 6.68
N VAL A 209 3.39 -2.76 6.66
CA VAL A 209 4.76 -3.18 6.38
C VAL A 209 5.63 -2.95 7.62
N LEU A 210 6.21 -4.02 8.16
CA LEU A 210 7.35 -3.90 9.07
C LEU A 210 8.58 -3.55 8.22
N SER A 211 8.86 -2.26 8.18
CA SER A 211 9.97 -1.71 7.43
C SER A 211 11.30 -1.98 8.15
N ARG A 212 12.41 -1.97 7.37
CA ARG A 212 13.74 -2.33 7.86
C ARG A 212 13.76 -3.72 8.51
N ALA A 213 13.14 -4.68 7.85
CA ALA A 213 13.16 -6.08 8.26
C ALA A 213 14.59 -6.63 8.43
N ASP A 214 15.53 -6.01 7.72
CA ASP A 214 16.97 -6.26 7.79
C ASP A 214 17.64 -5.83 9.11
N ASP A 215 17.00 -4.99 9.93
CA ASP A 215 17.48 -4.61 11.27
C ASP A 215 17.02 -5.59 12.37
N ALA A 216 16.08 -6.49 12.10
CA ALA A 216 15.57 -7.43 13.09
C ALA A 216 16.67 -8.37 13.62
N GLY A 217 16.60 -8.73 14.90
CA GLY A 217 17.58 -9.62 15.51
C GLY A 217 19.02 -9.11 15.45
N GLY A 218 19.22 -7.78 15.33
CA GLY A 218 20.57 -7.19 15.21
C GLY A 218 21.18 -7.26 13.80
N GLY A 219 20.37 -7.48 12.76
CA GLY A 219 20.82 -7.47 11.36
C GLY A 219 21.71 -8.66 10.98
N GLN A 220 21.57 -9.80 11.66
CA GLN A 220 22.22 -11.06 11.29
C GLN A 220 21.57 -11.65 10.02
N LEU A 221 22.18 -12.66 9.41
CA LEU A 221 21.66 -13.27 8.17
C LEU A 221 20.24 -13.88 8.32
N ASP A 222 19.83 -14.21 9.53
CA ASP A 222 18.48 -14.67 9.87
C ASP A 222 17.49 -13.54 10.23
N ALA A 223 17.90 -12.28 10.09
CA ALA A 223 17.07 -11.12 10.41
C ALA A 223 15.69 -11.18 9.73
N LEU A 224 15.63 -11.61 8.48
CA LEU A 224 14.37 -11.69 7.73
C LEU A 224 13.43 -12.76 8.30
N LEU A 225 13.96 -13.91 8.76
CA LEU A 225 13.16 -14.94 9.43
C LEU A 225 12.61 -14.43 10.76
N THR A 226 13.43 -13.70 11.51
CA THR A 226 13.02 -13.03 12.75
C THR A 226 11.94 -12.00 12.48
N ALA A 227 12.07 -11.20 11.41
CA ALA A 227 11.09 -10.22 10.99
C ALA A 227 9.77 -10.88 10.55
N GLU A 228 9.80 -12.01 9.85
CA GLU A 228 8.62 -12.79 9.47
C GLU A 228 7.87 -13.33 10.69
N ALA A 229 8.58 -13.88 11.67
CA ALA A 229 7.97 -14.34 12.92
C ALA A 229 7.33 -13.18 13.69
N LEU A 230 7.99 -12.02 13.74
CA LEU A 230 7.45 -10.80 14.35
C LEU A 230 6.22 -10.28 13.60
N ALA A 231 6.26 -10.25 12.27
CA ALA A 231 5.14 -9.80 11.45
C ALA A 231 3.90 -10.68 11.66
N ARG A 232 4.05 -12.00 11.66
CA ARG A 232 2.95 -12.94 11.95
C ARG A 232 2.32 -12.69 13.31
N ARG A 233 3.14 -12.65 14.37
CA ARG A 233 2.64 -12.37 15.73
C ARG A 233 1.93 -11.01 15.81
N THR A 234 2.45 -10.00 15.12
CA THR A 234 1.85 -8.67 15.10
C THR A 234 0.52 -8.66 14.38
N ALA A 235 0.39 -9.39 13.26
CA ALA A 235 -0.86 -9.52 12.51
C ALA A 235 -1.97 -10.20 13.31
N GLU A 236 -1.62 -11.09 14.26
CA GLU A 236 -2.55 -11.79 15.14
C GLU A 236 -3.09 -10.91 16.28
N LEU A 237 -2.42 -9.79 16.59
CA LEU A 237 -2.89 -8.87 17.64
C LEU A 237 -4.27 -8.29 17.28
N PRO A 238 -5.29 -8.41 18.15
CA PRO A 238 -6.66 -7.95 17.83
C PRO A 238 -6.72 -6.50 17.37
N ALA A 239 -5.97 -5.61 18.00
CA ALA A 239 -5.92 -4.20 17.64
C ALA A 239 -5.33 -3.95 16.23
N VAL A 240 -4.38 -4.78 15.77
CA VAL A 240 -3.77 -4.67 14.43
C VAL A 240 -4.68 -5.31 13.39
N ARG A 241 -5.23 -6.51 13.70
CA ARG A 241 -6.13 -7.25 12.82
C ARG A 241 -7.39 -6.46 12.45
N ALA A 242 -7.92 -5.66 13.38
CA ALA A 242 -9.05 -4.79 13.14
C ALA A 242 -8.74 -3.62 12.19
N LEU A 243 -7.47 -3.26 12.00
CA LEU A 243 -7.05 -2.05 11.29
C LEU A 243 -6.38 -2.32 9.94
N CYS A 244 -5.82 -3.51 9.73
CA CYS A 244 -5.16 -3.84 8.47
C CYS A 244 -5.37 -5.30 8.08
N SER A 245 -5.29 -5.59 6.78
CA SER A 245 -5.52 -6.93 6.25
C SER A 245 -4.41 -7.90 6.61
N THR A 246 -3.16 -7.44 6.65
CA THR A 246 -2.00 -8.23 7.05
C THR A 246 -0.81 -7.34 7.40
N VAL A 247 0.21 -7.96 7.99
CA VAL A 247 1.51 -7.34 8.29
C VAL A 247 2.59 -8.17 7.62
N LEU A 248 3.49 -7.54 6.86
CA LEU A 248 4.59 -8.24 6.19
C LEU A 248 5.91 -7.49 6.38
N PRO A 249 7.03 -8.22 6.53
CA PRO A 249 8.34 -7.60 6.66
C PRO A 249 8.90 -7.24 5.29
N VAL A 250 9.54 -6.08 5.16
CA VAL A 250 10.22 -5.67 3.93
C VAL A 250 11.55 -5.00 4.25
N ALA A 251 12.62 -5.52 3.65
CA ALA A 251 13.95 -4.91 3.61
C ALA A 251 14.05 -3.97 2.40
N GLY A 252 13.47 -2.78 2.51
CA GLY A 252 13.27 -1.86 1.39
C GLY A 252 14.57 -1.43 0.70
N LEU A 253 15.64 -1.24 1.44
CA LEU A 253 16.93 -0.82 0.87
C LEU A 253 17.59 -1.96 0.07
N MET A 254 17.52 -3.20 0.58
CA MET A 254 17.98 -4.39 -0.16
C MET A 254 17.13 -4.62 -1.41
N ALA A 255 15.81 -4.44 -1.32
CA ALA A 255 14.90 -4.53 -2.45
C ALA A 255 15.26 -3.52 -3.56
N LEU A 256 15.41 -2.24 -3.19
CA LEU A 256 15.79 -1.18 -4.12
C LEU A 256 17.18 -1.44 -4.71
N GLY A 257 18.14 -1.87 -3.89
CA GLY A 257 19.47 -2.24 -4.33
C GLY A 257 19.45 -3.35 -5.39
N GLY A 258 18.68 -4.42 -5.16
CA GLY A 258 18.47 -5.50 -6.14
C GLY A 258 17.85 -5.00 -7.44
N ARG A 259 16.77 -4.22 -7.35
CA ARG A 259 16.09 -3.62 -8.53
C ARG A 259 16.97 -2.69 -9.35
N THR A 260 17.96 -2.07 -8.73
CA THR A 260 18.86 -1.09 -9.34
C THR A 260 20.32 -1.54 -9.35
N LEU A 261 20.59 -2.85 -9.27
CA LEU A 261 21.93 -3.42 -9.26
C LEU A 261 22.70 -3.02 -10.53
N ARG A 262 23.88 -2.48 -10.35
CA ARG A 262 24.78 -2.11 -11.44
C ARG A 262 25.86 -3.18 -11.60
N HIS A 263 26.42 -3.30 -12.80
CA HIS A 263 27.54 -4.21 -13.03
C HIS A 263 28.73 -3.93 -12.09
N ALA A 264 29.03 -2.65 -11.84
CA ALA A 264 30.09 -2.25 -10.91
C ALA A 264 29.86 -2.74 -9.47
N ASP A 265 28.59 -2.73 -9.01
CA ASP A 265 28.22 -3.25 -7.68
C ASP A 265 28.43 -4.78 -7.62
N PHE A 266 28.05 -5.50 -8.68
CA PHE A 266 28.27 -6.94 -8.76
C PHE A 266 29.75 -7.30 -8.72
N VAL A 267 30.61 -6.57 -9.46
CA VAL A 267 32.07 -6.76 -9.43
C VAL A 267 32.59 -6.52 -8.01
N ALA A 268 32.17 -5.45 -7.35
CA ALA A 268 32.58 -5.14 -5.99
C ALA A 268 32.10 -6.21 -4.99
N PHE A 269 30.89 -6.72 -5.10
CA PHE A 269 30.41 -7.84 -4.29
C PHE A 269 31.21 -9.12 -4.53
N ARG A 270 31.57 -9.41 -5.77
CA ARG A 270 32.43 -10.56 -6.11
C ARG A 270 33.81 -10.45 -5.47
N THR A 271 34.43 -9.26 -5.47
CA THR A 271 35.69 -9.00 -4.78
C THR A 271 35.55 -9.29 -3.29
N LEU A 272 34.48 -8.84 -2.64
CA LEU A 272 34.20 -9.15 -1.24
C LEU A 272 33.98 -10.64 -0.99
N ALA A 273 33.28 -11.33 -1.91
CA ALA A 273 33.00 -12.77 -1.77
C ALA A 273 34.25 -13.64 -1.91
N GLN A 274 35.21 -13.21 -2.71
CA GLN A 274 36.50 -13.89 -2.94
C GLN A 274 37.54 -13.62 -1.85
N ALA A 275 37.37 -12.52 -1.09
CA ALA A 275 38.28 -12.17 -0.01
C ALA A 275 38.16 -13.10 1.21
N ASP A 276 39.15 -13.05 2.09
CA ASP A 276 39.16 -13.83 3.33
C ASP A 276 37.84 -13.62 4.12
N ARG A 277 37.25 -14.74 4.55
CA ARG A 277 35.96 -14.74 5.21
C ARG A 277 35.94 -13.95 6.51
N ALA A 278 36.96 -14.19 7.35
CA ALA A 278 37.03 -13.54 8.65
C ALA A 278 37.31 -12.06 8.55
N ALA A 279 38.10 -11.63 7.54
CA ALA A 279 38.34 -10.23 7.23
C ALA A 279 37.06 -9.52 6.82
N VAL A 280 36.26 -10.12 5.90
CA VAL A 280 35.00 -9.54 5.45
C VAL A 280 33.95 -9.50 6.56
N GLU A 281 33.79 -10.58 7.33
CA GLU A 281 32.90 -10.62 8.49
C GLU A 281 33.24 -9.53 9.52
N SER A 282 34.55 -9.35 9.81
CA SER A 282 35.02 -8.28 10.71
C SER A 282 34.66 -6.88 10.19
N MET A 283 34.81 -6.63 8.88
CA MET A 283 34.44 -5.35 8.26
C MET A 283 32.94 -5.12 8.33
N LEU A 284 32.15 -6.15 8.12
CA LEU A 284 30.69 -6.07 8.07
C LEU A 284 30.02 -6.03 9.46
N LEU A 285 30.79 -6.01 10.57
CA LEU A 285 30.22 -5.89 11.92
C LEU A 285 29.45 -4.58 12.10
N THR A 286 29.97 -3.47 11.57
CA THR A 286 29.31 -2.15 11.63
C THR A 286 29.48 -1.39 10.33
N ALA A 287 28.54 -0.49 10.03
CA ALA A 287 28.63 0.38 8.85
C ALA A 287 29.89 1.28 8.87
N ASP A 288 30.28 1.75 10.05
CA ASP A 288 31.47 2.59 10.20
C ASP A 288 32.75 1.81 9.91
N ARG A 289 32.86 0.55 10.37
CA ARG A 289 34.00 -0.31 10.02
C ARG A 289 34.08 -0.57 8.52
N PHE A 290 32.94 -0.84 7.89
CA PHE A 290 32.87 -1.10 6.45
C PHE A 290 33.29 0.09 5.60
N ARG A 291 33.09 1.32 6.09
CA ARG A 291 33.44 2.59 5.41
C ARG A 291 34.85 3.08 5.71
N ARG A 292 35.61 2.48 6.64
CA ARG A 292 36.96 2.97 6.99
C ARG A 292 37.88 3.00 5.77
N PRO A 293 38.78 3.97 5.64
CA PRO A 293 39.74 4.02 4.56
C PRO A 293 40.57 2.75 4.45
N GLU A 294 41.10 2.29 5.59
CA GLU A 294 41.90 1.09 5.70
C GLU A 294 41.00 -0.14 5.80
N ALA A 295 41.21 -1.10 4.92
CA ALA A 295 40.45 -2.34 4.90
C ALA A 295 41.32 -3.52 4.44
N PRO A 296 41.09 -4.73 4.95
CA PRO A 296 41.84 -5.92 4.56
C PRO A 296 41.42 -6.49 3.20
N VAL A 297 40.65 -5.75 2.40
CA VAL A 297 40.15 -6.15 1.09
C VAL A 297 40.52 -5.08 0.08
N ASP A 298 40.98 -5.47 -1.09
CA ASP A 298 41.32 -4.56 -2.19
C ASP A 298 40.04 -4.01 -2.87
N LEU A 299 39.34 -3.15 -2.15
CA LEU A 299 38.16 -2.44 -2.59
C LEU A 299 38.15 -1.02 -2.01
N PRO A 300 38.13 0.02 -2.86
CA PRO A 300 38.18 1.41 -2.39
C PRO A 300 37.11 1.75 -1.36
N ALA A 301 37.44 2.59 -0.39
CA ALA A 301 36.50 3.01 0.67
C ALA A 301 35.24 3.66 0.10
N GLU A 302 35.36 4.45 -0.98
CA GLU A 302 34.22 5.09 -1.66
C GLU A 302 33.27 4.05 -2.26
N VAL A 303 33.79 3.00 -2.88
CA VAL A 303 32.96 1.90 -3.42
C VAL A 303 32.23 1.19 -2.29
N ARG A 304 32.92 0.89 -1.18
CA ARG A 304 32.31 0.26 0.01
C ARG A 304 31.23 1.14 0.63
N ALA A 305 31.49 2.44 0.75
CA ALA A 305 30.51 3.43 1.21
C ALA A 305 29.29 3.46 0.30
N GLY A 306 29.47 3.45 -1.02
CA GLY A 306 28.39 3.40 -2.00
C GLY A 306 27.58 2.11 -1.93
N LEU A 307 28.20 0.94 -1.70
CA LEU A 307 27.48 -0.32 -1.47
C LEU A 307 26.62 -0.23 -0.21
N ALA A 308 27.19 0.25 0.91
CA ALA A 308 26.48 0.40 2.18
C ALA A 308 25.28 1.37 2.07
N GLU A 309 25.43 2.46 1.30
CA GLU A 309 24.36 3.41 1.06
C GLU A 309 23.22 2.81 0.23
N ARG A 310 23.56 2.04 -0.79
CA ARG A 310 22.59 1.51 -1.75
C ARG A 310 21.89 0.24 -1.31
N PHE A 311 22.56 -0.64 -0.57
CA PHE A 311 22.06 -1.96 -0.18
C PHE A 311 21.85 -2.11 1.33
N GLY A 312 22.35 -1.19 2.13
CA GLY A 312 22.48 -1.39 3.56
C GLY A 312 23.57 -2.43 3.90
N LEU A 313 23.95 -2.49 5.16
CA LEU A 313 24.95 -3.47 5.60
C LEU A 313 24.43 -4.90 5.45
N PHE A 314 23.17 -5.13 5.76
CA PHE A 314 22.51 -6.42 5.59
C PHE A 314 22.49 -6.87 4.12
N GLY A 315 22.11 -5.99 3.19
CA GLY A 315 22.12 -6.31 1.75
C GLY A 315 23.51 -6.64 1.23
N VAL A 316 24.55 -5.98 1.74
CA VAL A 316 25.95 -6.35 1.43
C VAL A 316 26.29 -7.74 1.98
N ARG A 317 25.94 -8.06 3.22
CA ARG A 317 26.12 -9.40 3.80
C ARG A 317 25.42 -10.48 2.98
N MET A 318 24.17 -10.23 2.62
CA MET A 318 23.34 -11.14 1.83
C MET A 318 23.94 -11.36 0.45
N ALA A 319 24.34 -10.30 -0.26
CA ALA A 319 24.97 -10.40 -1.57
C ALA A 319 26.28 -11.23 -1.53
N VAL A 320 27.13 -10.98 -0.54
CA VAL A 320 28.37 -11.75 -0.33
C VAL A 320 28.06 -13.21 -0.02
N ALA A 321 27.06 -13.50 0.82
CA ALA A 321 26.65 -14.87 1.15
C ALA A 321 26.12 -15.61 -0.08
N LEU A 322 25.26 -14.96 -0.88
CA LEU A 322 24.71 -15.54 -2.11
C LEU A 322 25.80 -15.89 -3.14
N LEU A 323 26.77 -14.99 -3.35
CA LEU A 323 27.90 -15.26 -4.25
C LEU A 323 28.78 -16.42 -3.73
N ARG A 324 28.98 -16.54 -2.43
CA ARG A 324 29.70 -17.66 -1.81
C ARG A 324 28.95 -19.00 -1.89
N THR A 325 27.63 -18.95 -2.01
CA THR A 325 26.78 -20.15 -2.11
C THR A 325 26.42 -20.55 -3.54
N GLY A 326 27.00 -19.89 -4.55
CA GLY A 326 26.93 -20.35 -5.95
C GLY A 326 26.23 -19.43 -6.93
N VAL A 327 25.81 -18.23 -6.52
CA VAL A 327 25.35 -17.23 -7.50
C VAL A 327 26.55 -16.71 -8.29
N THR A 328 26.46 -16.71 -9.62
CA THR A 328 27.61 -16.44 -10.52
C THR A 328 27.46 -15.18 -11.37
N ASP A 329 26.26 -14.64 -11.50
CA ASP A 329 25.97 -13.52 -12.39
C ASP A 329 25.11 -12.43 -11.73
N ALA A 330 25.13 -11.22 -12.31
CA ALA A 330 24.45 -10.06 -11.76
C ALA A 330 22.91 -10.16 -11.81
N PRO A 331 22.27 -10.63 -12.88
CA PRO A 331 20.82 -10.83 -12.92
C PRO A 331 20.34 -11.76 -11.81
N THR A 332 20.94 -12.93 -11.65
CA THR A 332 20.58 -13.90 -10.59
C THR A 332 20.77 -13.29 -9.20
N LEU A 333 21.86 -12.53 -8.97
CA LEU A 333 22.06 -11.82 -7.68
C LEU A 333 20.95 -10.81 -7.43
N ALA A 334 20.57 -10.04 -8.45
CA ALA A 334 19.50 -9.05 -8.35
C ALA A 334 18.15 -9.70 -7.99
N GLU A 335 17.79 -10.78 -8.69
CA GLU A 335 16.55 -11.55 -8.44
C GLU A 335 16.53 -12.14 -7.04
N GLU A 336 17.63 -12.73 -6.58
CA GLU A 336 17.76 -13.32 -5.25
C GLU A 336 17.63 -12.27 -4.11
N LEU A 337 18.24 -11.09 -4.29
CA LEU A 337 18.10 -10.00 -3.32
C LEU A 337 16.66 -9.48 -3.26
N VAL A 338 15.99 -9.33 -4.41
CA VAL A 338 14.58 -8.92 -4.47
C VAL A 338 13.67 -9.98 -3.87
N ALA A 339 13.84 -11.25 -4.23
CA ALA A 339 13.02 -12.36 -3.74
C ALA A 339 13.05 -12.46 -2.20
N ARG A 340 14.23 -12.30 -1.59
CA ARG A 340 14.39 -12.37 -0.13
C ARG A 340 13.96 -11.11 0.60
N SER A 341 13.82 -9.97 -0.09
CA SER A 341 13.53 -8.69 0.55
C SER A 341 12.09 -8.53 1.08
N GLY A 342 11.18 -9.43 0.72
CA GLY A 342 9.74 -9.30 0.96
C GLY A 342 9.01 -8.41 -0.05
N LEU A 343 9.72 -7.79 -1.01
CA LEU A 343 9.11 -6.90 -2.01
C LEU A 343 8.15 -7.64 -2.94
N ALA A 344 8.52 -8.83 -3.40
CA ALA A 344 7.69 -9.65 -4.30
C ALA A 344 6.36 -10.01 -3.64
N GLU A 345 6.36 -10.36 -2.36
CA GLU A 345 5.15 -10.66 -1.60
C GLU A 345 4.29 -9.41 -1.39
N LEU A 346 4.89 -8.25 -1.11
CA LEU A 346 4.17 -6.98 -1.06
C LEU A 346 3.49 -6.66 -2.40
N GLN A 347 4.22 -6.80 -3.52
CA GLN A 347 3.67 -6.57 -4.86
C GLN A 347 2.51 -7.51 -5.16
N ARG A 348 2.65 -8.79 -4.81
CA ARG A 348 1.58 -9.80 -4.93
C ARG A 348 0.34 -9.39 -4.14
N LEU A 349 0.50 -9.00 -2.87
CA LEU A 349 -0.61 -8.58 -2.02
C LEU A 349 -1.28 -7.29 -2.51
N VAL A 350 -0.50 -6.31 -2.97
CA VAL A 350 -1.05 -5.09 -3.60
C VAL A 350 -1.86 -5.45 -4.85
N ALA A 351 -1.36 -6.35 -5.70
CA ALA A 351 -2.09 -6.79 -6.88
C ALA A 351 -3.39 -7.49 -6.52
N VAL A 352 -3.35 -8.44 -5.58
CA VAL A 352 -4.51 -9.28 -5.21
C VAL A 352 -5.53 -8.51 -4.37
N GLN A 353 -5.08 -7.76 -3.37
CA GLN A 353 -6.00 -7.10 -2.42
C GLN A 353 -6.47 -5.72 -2.90
N PHE A 354 -5.65 -4.99 -3.62
CA PHE A 354 -5.99 -3.65 -4.07
C PHE A 354 -6.35 -3.62 -5.56
N THR A 355 -5.44 -4.05 -6.45
CA THR A 355 -5.67 -3.92 -7.90
C THR A 355 -6.83 -4.78 -8.38
N ALA A 356 -6.92 -6.04 -7.93
CA ALA A 356 -8.02 -6.93 -8.30
C ALA A 356 -9.39 -6.45 -7.78
N ARG A 357 -9.41 -5.64 -6.73
CA ARG A 357 -10.60 -4.99 -6.15
C ARG A 357 -10.71 -3.51 -6.53
N GLY A 358 -9.90 -3.03 -7.47
CA GLY A 358 -9.78 -1.62 -7.78
C GLY A 358 -11.11 -0.93 -8.05
N ASP A 359 -11.98 -1.57 -8.82
CA ASP A 359 -13.31 -1.02 -9.12
C ASP A 359 -14.22 -0.94 -7.88
N GLN A 360 -14.16 -1.94 -6.98
CA GLN A 360 -14.91 -1.91 -5.71
C GLN A 360 -14.40 -0.79 -4.81
N LEU A 361 -13.08 -0.66 -4.66
CA LEU A 361 -12.46 0.35 -3.81
C LEU A 361 -12.75 1.77 -4.33
N LYS A 362 -12.61 2.01 -5.62
CA LYS A 362 -12.96 3.30 -6.26
C LYS A 362 -14.43 3.62 -6.11
N ALA A 363 -15.32 2.66 -6.33
CA ALA A 363 -16.76 2.83 -6.19
C ALA A 363 -17.15 3.16 -4.73
N THR A 364 -16.57 2.46 -3.75
CA THR A 364 -16.78 2.73 -2.32
C THR A 364 -16.30 4.15 -1.96
N THR A 365 -15.13 4.54 -2.45
CA THR A 365 -14.61 5.90 -2.27
C THR A 365 -15.54 6.95 -2.89
N ALA A 366 -16.03 6.72 -4.11
CA ALA A 366 -16.94 7.63 -4.82
C ALA A 366 -18.28 7.79 -4.08
N LEU A 367 -18.88 6.68 -3.58
CA LEU A 367 -20.11 6.73 -2.78
C LEU A 367 -19.93 7.58 -1.52
N ARG A 368 -18.84 7.36 -0.78
CA ARG A 368 -18.52 8.12 0.43
C ARG A 368 -18.34 9.61 0.15
N LEU A 369 -17.62 9.95 -0.92
CA LEU A 369 -17.37 11.34 -1.30
C LEU A 369 -18.64 12.01 -1.83
N LEU A 370 -19.51 11.30 -2.57
CA LEU A 370 -20.81 11.81 -2.97
C LEU A 370 -21.70 12.09 -1.75
N GLU A 371 -21.79 11.13 -0.81
CA GLU A 371 -22.53 11.30 0.44
C GLU A 371 -22.05 12.53 1.23
N ARG A 372 -20.73 12.74 1.30
CA ARG A 372 -20.14 13.92 1.92
C ARG A 372 -20.52 15.20 1.18
N LEU A 373 -20.45 15.20 -0.15
CA LEU A 373 -20.87 16.35 -0.97
C LEU A 373 -22.32 16.75 -0.68
N LEU A 374 -23.23 15.76 -0.61
CA LEU A 374 -24.65 16.00 -0.33
C LEU A 374 -24.88 16.56 1.08
N ARG A 375 -24.04 16.20 2.07
CA ARG A 375 -24.12 16.79 3.41
C ARG A 375 -23.55 18.21 3.49
N GLU A 376 -22.44 18.47 2.79
CA GLU A 376 -21.75 19.77 2.84
C GLU A 376 -22.42 20.83 1.96
N GLN A 377 -23.00 20.43 0.85
CA GLN A 377 -23.60 21.31 -0.16
C GLN A 377 -24.97 20.79 -0.59
N PRO A 378 -25.97 20.80 0.31
CA PRO A 378 -27.32 20.35 -0.04
C PRO A 378 -27.93 21.26 -1.11
N VAL A 379 -28.55 20.67 -2.12
CA VAL A 379 -29.25 21.36 -3.20
C VAL A 379 -30.67 20.84 -3.36
N PRO A 380 -31.62 21.62 -3.91
CA PRO A 380 -32.93 21.11 -4.24
C PRO A 380 -32.85 19.91 -5.21
N GLY A 381 -33.47 18.79 -4.84
CA GLY A 381 -33.41 17.54 -5.60
C GLY A 381 -32.53 16.44 -5.03
N ASP A 382 -31.70 16.70 -4.04
CA ASP A 382 -30.80 15.73 -3.41
C ASP A 382 -31.51 14.49 -2.85
N ALA A 383 -32.79 14.58 -2.53
CA ALA A 383 -33.59 13.45 -2.05
C ALA A 383 -33.60 12.25 -3.02
N VAL A 384 -33.44 12.49 -4.33
CA VAL A 384 -33.30 11.41 -5.33
C VAL A 384 -31.96 10.72 -5.16
N LEU A 385 -30.90 11.49 -4.94
CA LEU A 385 -29.52 10.98 -4.78
C LEU A 385 -29.35 10.20 -3.47
N TRP A 386 -29.98 10.65 -2.39
CA TRP A 386 -30.01 9.89 -1.13
C TRP A 386 -30.68 8.52 -1.31
N ARG A 387 -31.85 8.48 -1.98
CA ARG A 387 -32.51 7.19 -2.34
C ARG A 387 -31.65 6.37 -3.29
N GLY A 388 -30.91 6.99 -4.19
CA GLY A 388 -29.93 6.34 -5.07
C GLY A 388 -28.78 5.69 -4.30
N LEU A 389 -28.23 6.39 -3.31
CA LEU A 389 -27.20 5.86 -2.40
C LEU A 389 -27.71 4.63 -1.64
N ASP A 390 -28.92 4.72 -1.05
CA ASP A 390 -29.51 3.59 -0.32
C ASP A 390 -29.79 2.39 -1.24
N ARG A 391 -30.25 2.66 -2.48
CA ARG A 391 -30.46 1.62 -3.48
C ARG A 391 -29.17 0.91 -3.86
N VAL A 392 -28.09 1.66 -4.13
CA VAL A 392 -26.78 1.08 -4.47
C VAL A 392 -26.27 0.23 -3.31
N ARG A 393 -26.38 0.73 -2.08
CA ARG A 393 -25.95 0.00 -0.88
C ARG A 393 -26.74 -1.29 -0.66
N SER A 394 -28.05 -1.25 -0.82
CA SER A 394 -28.90 -2.41 -0.57
C SER A 394 -28.89 -3.44 -1.71
N SER A 395 -28.60 -3.04 -2.94
CA SER A 395 -28.57 -3.95 -4.11
C SER A 395 -27.18 -4.57 -4.36
N SER A 396 -26.12 -4.05 -3.75
CA SER A 396 -24.78 -4.56 -3.89
C SER A 396 -24.55 -5.72 -2.91
N LEU A 397 -23.99 -6.83 -3.38
CA LEU A 397 -23.49 -7.91 -2.51
C LEU A 397 -22.09 -7.61 -1.98
N GLU A 398 -21.32 -6.79 -2.70
CA GLU A 398 -19.92 -6.51 -2.39
C GLU A 398 -19.76 -5.65 -1.12
N LEU A 399 -20.65 -4.69 -0.90
CA LEU A 399 -20.57 -3.82 0.28
C LEU A 399 -20.87 -4.56 1.58
N PRO A 400 -21.98 -5.33 1.71
CA PRO A 400 -22.23 -6.17 2.88
C PRO A 400 -21.13 -7.21 3.12
N GLU A 401 -20.53 -7.80 2.07
CA GLU A 401 -19.38 -8.72 2.22
C GLU A 401 -18.19 -8.01 2.87
N LEU A 402 -17.84 -6.79 2.41
CA LEU A 402 -16.74 -6.01 2.97
C LEU A 402 -17.03 -5.57 4.42
N GLU A 403 -18.25 -5.16 4.72
CA GLU A 403 -18.68 -4.81 6.08
C GLU A 403 -18.64 -6.03 7.02
N LEU A 404 -19.12 -7.18 6.56
CA LEU A 404 -19.06 -8.42 7.32
C LEU A 404 -17.62 -8.85 7.58
N LEU A 405 -16.73 -8.70 6.58
CA LEU A 405 -15.30 -8.97 6.75
C LEU A 405 -14.68 -8.05 7.80
N SER A 406 -15.03 -6.77 7.78
CA SER A 406 -14.58 -5.80 8.80
C SER A 406 -15.03 -6.21 10.20
N ARG A 407 -16.30 -6.56 10.35
CA ARG A 407 -16.86 -7.03 11.63
C ARG A 407 -16.25 -8.35 12.08
N THR A 408 -15.97 -9.28 11.16
CA THR A 408 -15.31 -10.56 11.47
C THR A 408 -13.92 -10.36 12.06
N ARG A 409 -13.22 -9.32 11.63
CA ARG A 409 -11.85 -8.98 12.08
C ARG A 409 -11.82 -8.18 13.37
N ALA A 410 -12.93 -7.57 13.77
CA ALA A 410 -13.03 -6.84 15.02
C ALA A 410 -12.76 -7.74 16.24
N PRO A 411 -12.22 -7.19 17.35
CA PRO A 411 -11.95 -7.96 18.57
C PRO A 411 -13.17 -8.71 19.12
N ASP A 412 -14.34 -8.09 18.98
CA ASP A 412 -15.67 -8.56 19.37
C ASP A 412 -16.47 -9.08 18.17
N GLY A 413 -15.77 -9.59 17.14
CA GLY A 413 -16.39 -10.08 15.91
C GLY A 413 -17.39 -11.22 16.11
N PRO A 414 -18.33 -11.40 15.13
CA PRO A 414 -19.48 -12.30 15.29
C PRO A 414 -19.12 -13.79 15.30
N PHE A 415 -17.87 -14.15 14.96
CA PHE A 415 -17.47 -15.55 14.83
C PHE A 415 -16.45 -15.96 15.89
N PRO A 416 -16.59 -17.17 16.47
CA PRO A 416 -15.58 -17.78 17.32
C PRO A 416 -14.23 -17.94 16.60
N ALA A 417 -13.14 -18.08 17.36
CA ALA A 417 -11.80 -18.15 16.81
C ALA A 417 -11.58 -19.29 15.81
N ASP A 418 -12.19 -20.45 16.06
CA ASP A 418 -12.12 -21.66 15.23
C ASP A 418 -12.81 -21.54 13.86
N THR A 419 -13.80 -20.67 13.74
CA THR A 419 -14.56 -20.44 12.49
C THR A 419 -14.18 -19.15 11.79
N ARG A 420 -13.51 -18.25 12.50
CA ARG A 420 -13.15 -16.91 11.99
C ARG A 420 -12.26 -16.96 10.77
N ASP A 421 -11.25 -17.82 10.76
CA ASP A 421 -10.32 -17.94 9.63
C ASP A 421 -11.01 -18.46 8.36
N GLU A 422 -11.97 -19.39 8.52
CA GLU A 422 -12.81 -19.84 7.40
C GLU A 422 -13.72 -18.72 6.91
N ALA A 423 -14.34 -17.95 7.80
CA ALA A 423 -15.19 -16.82 7.46
C ALA A 423 -14.39 -15.74 6.70
N GLU A 424 -13.21 -15.36 7.21
CA GLU A 424 -12.34 -14.39 6.53
C GLU A 424 -11.91 -14.87 5.15
N ARG A 425 -11.55 -16.13 5.00
CA ARG A 425 -11.18 -16.72 3.71
C ARG A 425 -12.36 -16.68 2.74
N LEU A 426 -13.57 -17.11 3.16
CA LEU A 426 -14.79 -17.09 2.34
C LEU A 426 -15.18 -15.67 1.92
N LEU A 427 -14.95 -14.67 2.77
CA LEU A 427 -15.14 -13.26 2.47
C LEU A 427 -13.99 -12.65 1.64
N GLY A 428 -12.98 -13.46 1.29
CA GLY A 428 -11.87 -13.07 0.44
C GLY A 428 -10.85 -12.15 1.13
N ALA A 429 -10.61 -12.31 2.43
CA ALA A 429 -9.68 -11.47 3.19
C ALA A 429 -8.26 -11.42 2.60
N THR A 430 -7.76 -12.56 2.12
CA THR A 430 -6.40 -12.69 1.57
C THR A 430 -6.38 -12.63 0.05
N ASP A 431 -7.38 -13.23 -0.60
CA ASP A 431 -7.50 -13.29 -2.06
C ASP A 431 -8.99 -13.37 -2.44
N PRO A 432 -9.50 -12.44 -3.28
CA PRO A 432 -10.90 -12.40 -3.66
C PRO A 432 -11.28 -13.43 -4.73
N SER A 433 -10.33 -14.19 -5.28
CA SER A 433 -10.63 -15.20 -6.31
C SER A 433 -11.53 -16.32 -5.77
N PRO A 434 -12.45 -16.88 -6.59
CA PRO A 434 -13.33 -17.94 -6.17
C PRO A 434 -12.60 -19.18 -5.62
N ALA A 435 -11.46 -19.54 -6.23
CA ALA A 435 -10.65 -20.67 -5.80
C ALA A 435 -10.07 -20.46 -4.40
N ALA A 436 -9.45 -19.31 -4.16
CA ALA A 436 -8.86 -18.97 -2.87
C ALA A 436 -9.94 -18.85 -1.77
N ARG A 437 -11.07 -18.21 -2.05
CA ARG A 437 -12.21 -18.12 -1.13
C ARG A 437 -12.72 -19.50 -0.69
N LEU A 438 -12.68 -20.48 -1.58
CA LEU A 438 -13.11 -21.86 -1.31
C LEU A 438 -11.98 -22.77 -0.80
N GLY A 439 -10.75 -22.27 -0.69
CA GLY A 439 -9.58 -23.03 -0.27
C GLY A 439 -9.11 -24.05 -1.28
N LEU A 440 -9.29 -23.74 -2.57
CA LEU A 440 -8.89 -24.56 -3.70
C LEU A 440 -7.67 -23.96 -4.42
N PRO A 441 -6.92 -24.78 -5.16
CA PRO A 441 -5.82 -24.27 -5.99
C PRO A 441 -6.33 -23.38 -7.13
N PRO A 442 -5.49 -22.46 -7.67
CA PRO A 442 -5.93 -21.46 -8.66
C PRO A 442 -6.47 -22.07 -9.97
N ASP A 443 -6.05 -23.28 -10.30
CA ASP A 443 -6.43 -24.06 -11.50
C ASP A 443 -7.64 -24.97 -11.30
N ALA A 444 -8.35 -24.84 -10.17
CA ALA A 444 -9.53 -25.64 -9.86
C ALA A 444 -10.62 -25.49 -10.94
N SER A 445 -11.21 -26.63 -11.36
CA SER A 445 -12.27 -26.65 -12.35
C SER A 445 -13.57 -26.00 -11.84
N ALA A 446 -14.43 -25.58 -12.77
CA ALA A 446 -15.75 -25.02 -12.43
C ALA A 446 -16.63 -26.01 -11.61
N GLU A 447 -16.46 -27.31 -11.82
CA GLU A 447 -17.16 -28.34 -11.05
C GLU A 447 -16.64 -28.43 -9.62
N GLN A 448 -15.30 -28.40 -9.45
CA GLN A 448 -14.67 -28.37 -8.12
C GLN A 448 -15.08 -27.12 -7.33
N LEU A 449 -15.10 -25.97 -7.99
CA LEU A 449 -15.57 -24.72 -7.38
C LEU A 449 -17.02 -24.81 -6.90
N ARG A 450 -17.94 -25.32 -7.75
CA ARG A 450 -19.35 -25.50 -7.37
C ARG A 450 -19.51 -26.45 -6.19
N ALA A 451 -18.87 -27.62 -6.27
CA ALA A 451 -18.93 -28.62 -5.20
C ALA A 451 -18.38 -28.09 -3.87
N ALA A 452 -17.32 -27.29 -3.90
CA ALA A 452 -16.76 -26.67 -2.69
C ALA A 452 -17.67 -25.56 -2.15
N ALA A 453 -18.29 -24.76 -3.02
CA ALA A 453 -19.26 -23.74 -2.63
C ALA A 453 -20.50 -24.37 -1.96
N ASP A 454 -21.06 -25.43 -2.55
CA ASP A 454 -22.20 -26.14 -1.98
C ASP A 454 -21.88 -26.75 -0.59
N ARG A 455 -20.67 -27.27 -0.41
CA ARG A 455 -20.21 -27.75 0.91
C ARG A 455 -20.11 -26.64 1.92
N ALA A 456 -19.53 -25.49 1.51
CA ALA A 456 -19.40 -24.33 2.37
C ALA A 456 -20.79 -23.80 2.80
N VAL A 457 -21.73 -23.65 1.86
CA VAL A 457 -23.09 -23.20 2.14
C VAL A 457 -23.76 -24.11 3.16
N ARG A 458 -23.73 -25.43 2.94
CA ARG A 458 -24.33 -26.40 3.89
C ARG A 458 -23.73 -26.26 5.28
N ARG A 459 -22.41 -26.25 5.42
CA ARG A 459 -21.75 -26.09 6.73
C ARG A 459 -22.17 -24.81 7.45
N TRP A 460 -22.27 -23.71 6.72
CA TRP A 460 -22.65 -22.42 7.33
C TRP A 460 -24.14 -22.34 7.65
N GLN A 461 -25.00 -23.01 6.87
CA GLN A 461 -26.44 -23.18 7.22
C GLN A 461 -26.63 -24.04 8.46
N GLU A 462 -25.91 -25.16 8.60
CA GLU A 462 -25.92 -26.01 9.77
C GLU A 462 -25.46 -25.23 11.02
N ARG A 463 -24.39 -24.47 10.93
CA ARG A 463 -23.93 -23.58 12.02
C ARG A 463 -24.97 -22.51 12.39
N ALA A 464 -25.60 -21.89 11.42
CA ALA A 464 -26.64 -20.89 11.67
C ALA A 464 -27.89 -21.47 12.33
N ALA A 465 -28.17 -22.78 12.12
CA ALA A 465 -29.29 -23.47 12.72
C ALA A 465 -29.00 -24.02 14.13
N ASP A 466 -27.72 -24.05 14.55
CA ASP A 466 -27.32 -24.54 15.88
C ASP A 466 -27.57 -23.45 16.94
N PRO A 467 -28.50 -23.65 17.93
CA PRO A 467 -28.77 -22.64 18.95
C PRO A 467 -27.61 -22.33 19.88
N GLY A 468 -26.58 -23.21 19.94
CA GLY A 468 -25.34 -22.99 20.71
C GLY A 468 -24.35 -22.08 20.06
N SER A 469 -24.48 -21.80 18.76
CA SER A 469 -23.64 -20.88 17.99
C SER A 469 -24.24 -19.48 17.90
N ALA A 470 -24.92 -18.98 18.95
CA ALA A 470 -25.57 -17.68 18.96
C ALA A 470 -24.60 -16.58 18.50
N VAL A 471 -24.68 -16.25 17.22
CA VAL A 471 -24.21 -14.97 16.66
C VAL A 471 -24.87 -13.90 17.53
N GLY A 472 -24.04 -13.14 18.28
CA GLY A 472 -24.53 -12.14 19.20
C GLY A 472 -25.60 -11.28 18.53
N SER A 473 -26.78 -11.24 19.14
CA SER A 473 -27.88 -10.38 18.68
C SER A 473 -27.38 -8.97 18.52
N PRO A 474 -27.76 -8.25 17.45
CA PRO A 474 -27.40 -6.84 17.33
C PRO A 474 -27.97 -6.09 18.53
N PRO A 475 -27.25 -5.09 19.08
CA PRO A 475 -27.81 -4.22 20.10
C PRO A 475 -29.09 -3.59 19.56
N ALA A 476 -30.13 -3.62 20.36
CA ALA A 476 -31.42 -3.01 20.05
C ALA A 476 -31.24 -1.49 19.77
N PRO A 477 -32.12 -0.87 18.94
CA PRO A 477 -32.00 0.47 18.43
C PRO A 477 -31.89 1.57 19.48
#